data_109672f77f841ade59d40f4b149f142c
#
_entry.id   109672f77f841ade59d40f4b149f142c
#
_cell.length_a   1.000
_cell.length_b   1.000
_cell.length_c   1.000
_cell.angle_alpha   90.00
_cell.angle_beta   90.00
_cell.angle_gamma   90.00
#
_symmetry.space_group_name_H-M   'P 1'
#
loop_
_entity.id
_entity.type
_entity.pdbx_description
1 polymer ?
#
loop_
_entity_poly.entity_id
_entity_poly.type
_entity_poly.pdbx_seq_one_letter_code
_entity_poly.pdbx_strand_id
1 'polypeptide(L)'
;MSTGSGVAGTGATDGGRSTGDPPPATALVRGRRTKLPAPVLLIAPSLVFLTVLFAWPMVVGVAQAFTGDRGPTLAYVQRMLDDPYLWPAVRNTVLLIVVLIPLQFAFALAMALLLRARPKLAGFYFYIWVLPLAISDLAAGLVWLSIFTDQGYLNSVLHKIGVDSFAWLSYENPTSTFLAVLVAELWRATSLVLVIIVAGLQGIPRDYDETASIFGATYWQRLRWVILPQLRPSLQVAMILRTILALQTFAVAQALAGRDFPLLVGETYHWYYALQNPNVAAAIALVVLAVSMVTAIAYLRLLRDRTTEVTR
;
A
#
# COMPACT_ATOMS: atom_id res chain seq x y z
N MET A 1 -77.15 10.65 23.36
CA MET A 1 -77.49 10.32 24.74
C MET A 1 -76.34 10.77 25.60
N SER A 2 -76.54 11.87 26.16
CA SER A 2 -76.86 12.25 27.55
C SER A 2 -75.59 12.57 28.30
N THR A 3 -75.27 13.85 28.46
CA THR A 3 -75.50 14.75 29.60
C THR A 3 -74.56 14.43 30.77
N GLY A 4 -73.87 15.32 31.42
CA GLY A 4 -74.11 16.71 31.81
C GLY A 4 -72.92 17.14 32.66
N SER A 5 -72.49 18.31 32.64
CA SER A 5 -72.85 19.49 33.45
C SER A 5 -72.41 19.45 34.93
N GLY A 6 -71.82 20.55 35.34
CA GLY A 6 -71.85 21.09 36.67
C GLY A 6 -70.52 21.67 37.14
N VAL A 7 -70.24 22.93 37.02
CA VAL A 7 -70.58 24.15 37.78
C VAL A 7 -69.73 24.31 39.05
N ALA A 8 -68.85 25.34 38.98
CA ALA A 8 -68.58 26.47 39.84
C ALA A 8 -68.32 26.26 41.37
N GLY A 9 -67.35 27.00 41.83
CA GLY A 9 -67.12 27.30 43.23
C GLY A 9 -65.98 28.24 43.47
N THR A 10 -66.30 29.49 43.57
CA THR A 10 -65.52 30.70 44.00
C THR A 10 -64.94 30.59 45.41
N GLY A 11 -63.80 31.18 45.65
CA GLY A 11 -63.31 31.44 46.99
C GLY A 11 -61.98 32.20 46.98
N ALA A 12 -62.03 33.49 47.01
CA ALA A 12 -60.94 34.38 47.29
C ALA A 12 -60.62 34.45 48.80
N THR A 13 -59.35 34.63 49.17
CA THR A 13 -58.80 35.46 50.24
C THR A 13 -57.28 35.23 50.29
N ASP A 14 -56.50 36.18 49.99
CA ASP A 14 -55.85 37.25 50.80
C ASP A 14 -54.63 36.75 51.60
N GLY A 15 -53.53 37.49 51.45
CA GLY A 15 -52.60 37.83 52.53
C GLY A 15 -51.29 37.04 52.59
N GLY A 16 -50.19 37.67 52.28
CA GLY A 16 -48.92 37.25 52.87
C GLY A 16 -47.68 37.54 52.03
N ARG A 17 -47.29 38.78 51.85
CA ARG A 17 -45.92 39.13 51.47
C ARG A 17 -44.97 38.69 52.60
N SER A 18 -44.11 37.73 52.31
CA SER A 18 -42.85 37.54 53.03
C SER A 18 -41.69 37.72 52.09
N THR A 19 -41.01 38.84 52.25
CA THR A 19 -39.69 39.09 51.67
C THR A 19 -38.70 38.11 52.26
N GLY A 20 -38.35 37.09 51.50
CA GLY A 20 -37.26 36.18 51.83
C GLY A 20 -36.10 36.41 50.82
N ASP A 21 -34.99 36.93 51.35
CA ASP A 21 -33.75 37.11 50.62
C ASP A 21 -33.31 35.83 49.91
N PRO A 22 -32.79 35.94 48.66
CA PRO A 22 -32.22 34.76 48.00
C PRO A 22 -30.94 34.34 48.76
N PRO A 23 -30.71 33.03 48.95
CA PRO A 23 -29.46 32.56 49.55
C PRO A 23 -28.27 32.93 48.69
N PRO A 24 -27.10 33.22 49.31
CA PRO A 24 -25.89 33.61 48.58
C PRO A 24 -25.51 32.46 47.63
N ALA A 25 -25.30 32.83 46.37
CA ALA A 25 -24.77 31.94 45.35
C ALA A 25 -23.38 31.50 45.77
N THR A 26 -23.30 30.36 46.46
CA THR A 26 -22.05 29.62 46.64
C THR A 26 -21.56 29.21 45.25
N ALA A 27 -20.65 30.01 44.72
CA ALA A 27 -19.91 29.69 43.51
C ALA A 27 -19.14 28.39 43.76
N LEU A 28 -19.75 27.27 43.36
CA LEU A 28 -19.06 26.02 43.18
C LEU A 28 -18.03 26.26 42.07
N VAL A 29 -16.80 26.61 42.45
CA VAL A 29 -15.62 26.50 41.60
C VAL A 29 -15.50 25.00 41.25
N ARG A 30 -16.25 24.60 40.26
CA ARG A 30 -16.11 23.30 39.62
C ARG A 30 -14.75 23.30 38.95
N GLY A 31 -13.74 22.76 39.65
CA GLY A 31 -12.45 22.48 39.10
C GLY A 31 -12.66 21.75 37.77
N ARG A 32 -12.29 22.42 36.69
CA ARG A 32 -12.30 21.91 35.32
C ARG A 32 -11.26 20.81 35.27
N ARG A 33 -11.60 19.62 35.79
CA ARG A 33 -10.86 18.41 35.48
C ARG A 33 -10.94 18.27 33.97
N THR A 34 -9.85 18.56 33.28
CA THR A 34 -9.64 18.25 31.87
C THR A 34 -9.70 16.74 31.72
N LYS A 35 -10.92 16.21 31.67
CA LYS A 35 -11.13 14.84 31.28
C LYS A 35 -10.67 14.76 29.81
N LEU A 36 -9.62 14.01 29.55
CA LEU A 36 -9.24 13.65 28.19
C LEU A 36 -10.51 13.20 27.45
N PRO A 37 -10.83 13.77 26.28
CA PRO A 37 -12.05 13.39 25.58
C PRO A 37 -12.05 11.88 25.35
N ALA A 38 -13.19 11.23 25.60
CA ALA A 38 -13.35 9.79 25.49
C ALA A 38 -12.74 9.17 24.19
N PRO A 39 -12.82 9.83 23.01
CA PRO A 39 -12.13 9.36 21.80
C PRO A 39 -10.61 9.24 21.97
N VAL A 40 -9.96 10.18 22.66
CA VAL A 40 -8.50 10.16 22.88
C VAL A 40 -8.11 8.99 23.77
N LEU A 41 -8.90 8.71 24.82
CA LEU A 41 -8.64 7.56 25.71
C LEU A 41 -8.79 6.21 24.99
N LEU A 42 -9.74 6.11 24.06
CA LEU A 42 -9.95 4.89 23.25
C LEU A 42 -8.82 4.67 22.23
N ILE A 43 -8.24 5.74 21.68
CA ILE A 43 -7.16 5.67 20.70
C ILE A 43 -5.79 5.56 21.39
N ALA A 44 -5.67 5.97 22.66
CA ALA A 44 -4.40 6.03 23.38
C ALA A 44 -3.60 4.70 23.36
N PRO A 45 -4.17 3.51 23.59
CA PRO A 45 -3.41 2.26 23.51
C PRO A 45 -2.78 2.03 22.14
N SER A 46 -3.51 2.32 21.06
CA SER A 46 -3.01 2.19 19.68
C SER A 46 -1.91 3.21 19.38
N LEU A 47 -2.05 4.44 19.85
CA LEU A 47 -1.02 5.48 19.70
C LEU A 47 0.26 5.12 20.46
N VAL A 48 0.13 4.63 21.70
CA VAL A 48 1.29 4.17 22.49
C VAL A 48 2.00 3.02 21.77
N PHE A 49 1.25 2.03 21.31
CA PHE A 49 1.78 0.90 20.55
C PHE A 49 2.55 1.37 19.29
N LEU A 50 1.93 2.22 18.47
CA LEU A 50 2.56 2.75 17.27
C LEU A 50 3.80 3.60 17.58
N THR A 51 3.74 4.40 18.64
CA THR A 51 4.87 5.27 19.01
C THR A 51 6.05 4.43 19.50
N VAL A 52 5.81 3.45 20.37
CA VAL A 52 6.89 2.65 20.98
C VAL A 52 7.48 1.65 19.99
N LEU A 53 6.64 0.98 19.19
CA LEU A 53 7.12 -0.09 18.31
C LEU A 53 7.49 0.36 16.90
N PHE A 54 7.03 1.51 16.44
CA PHE A 54 7.35 2.02 15.11
C PHE A 54 8.08 3.35 15.13
N ALA A 55 7.54 4.38 15.81
CA ALA A 55 8.15 5.69 15.77
C ALA A 55 9.50 5.71 16.50
N TRP A 56 9.61 5.07 17.65
CA TRP A 56 10.87 5.01 18.40
C TRP A 56 12.00 4.31 17.63
N PRO A 57 11.85 3.08 17.11
CA PRO A 57 12.89 2.43 16.30
C PRO A 57 13.23 3.22 15.03
N MET A 58 12.26 3.90 14.41
CA MET A 58 12.51 4.76 13.26
C MET A 58 13.41 5.95 13.63
N VAL A 59 13.15 6.63 14.75
CA VAL A 59 14.01 7.72 15.24
C VAL A 59 15.40 7.22 15.56
N VAL A 60 15.53 6.05 16.21
CA VAL A 60 16.82 5.42 16.49
C VAL A 60 17.56 5.10 15.19
N GLY A 61 16.89 4.54 14.19
CA GLY A 61 17.47 4.26 12.87
C GLY A 61 17.97 5.51 12.17
N VAL A 62 17.17 6.61 12.21
CA VAL A 62 17.63 7.91 11.69
C VAL A 62 18.86 8.40 12.45
N ALA A 63 18.86 8.33 13.77
CA ALA A 63 20.01 8.72 14.59
C ALA A 63 21.26 7.91 14.26
N GLN A 64 21.14 6.58 14.09
CA GLN A 64 22.25 5.70 13.73
C GLN A 64 22.96 6.09 12.43
N ALA A 65 22.21 6.56 11.43
CA ALA A 65 22.81 7.00 10.15
C ALA A 65 23.75 8.21 10.30
N PHE A 66 23.54 9.02 11.36
CA PHE A 66 24.28 10.27 11.58
C PHE A 66 25.09 10.31 12.87
N THR A 67 25.15 9.23 13.66
CA THR A 67 25.85 9.19 14.92
C THR A 67 26.96 8.14 14.89
N GLY A 68 28.20 8.58 15.03
CA GLY A 68 29.37 7.73 15.18
C GLY A 68 29.90 7.74 16.63
N ASP A 69 30.97 6.99 16.90
CA ASP A 69 31.58 6.83 18.23
C ASP A 69 32.05 8.16 18.84
N ARG A 70 32.35 9.15 18.00
CA ARG A 70 32.86 10.48 18.41
C ARG A 70 31.81 11.59 18.32
N GLY A 71 30.53 11.26 18.07
CA GLY A 71 29.43 12.22 17.94
C GLY A 71 28.82 12.27 16.51
N PRO A 72 28.07 13.32 16.19
CA PRO A 72 27.44 13.46 14.88
C PRO A 72 28.44 13.41 13.73
N THR A 73 28.14 12.61 12.69
CA THR A 73 29.04 12.41 11.55
C THR A 73 28.26 12.15 10.27
N LEU A 74 28.82 12.52 9.13
CA LEU A 74 28.34 12.16 7.79
C LEU A 74 29.16 11.04 7.16
N ALA A 75 30.13 10.47 7.88
CA ALA A 75 31.02 9.45 7.34
C ALA A 75 30.28 8.20 6.82
N TYR A 76 29.16 7.83 7.45
CA TYR A 76 28.36 6.69 6.99
C TYR A 76 27.59 6.99 5.71
N VAL A 77 27.13 8.23 5.56
CA VAL A 77 26.50 8.68 4.31
C VAL A 77 27.53 8.75 3.18
N GLN A 78 28.74 9.24 3.45
CA GLN A 78 29.83 9.22 2.47
C GLN A 78 30.20 7.79 2.08
N ARG A 79 30.37 6.89 3.06
CA ARG A 79 30.66 5.48 2.81
C ARG A 79 29.57 4.77 2.00
N MET A 80 28.31 5.13 2.22
CA MET A 80 27.19 4.67 1.39
C MET A 80 27.33 5.17 -0.06
N LEU A 81 27.64 6.46 -0.26
CA LEU A 81 27.78 7.05 -1.60
C LEU A 81 28.99 6.50 -2.37
N ASP A 82 30.03 6.10 -1.66
CA ASP A 82 31.25 5.49 -2.23
C ASP A 82 31.08 3.99 -2.51
N ASP A 83 29.96 3.38 -2.12
CA ASP A 83 29.68 1.98 -2.40
C ASP A 83 29.41 1.77 -3.91
N PRO A 84 30.21 0.92 -4.58
CA PRO A 84 30.03 0.65 -6.02
C PRO A 84 28.68 0.01 -6.36
N TYR A 85 27.99 -0.61 -5.39
CA TYR A 85 26.68 -1.25 -5.59
C TYR A 85 25.50 -0.30 -5.40
N LEU A 86 25.70 0.88 -4.77
CA LEU A 86 24.59 1.80 -4.49
C LEU A 86 23.89 2.27 -5.78
N TRP A 87 24.65 2.78 -6.75
CA TRP A 87 24.06 3.33 -7.98
C TRP A 87 23.43 2.25 -8.88
N PRO A 88 24.06 1.06 -9.07
CA PRO A 88 23.39 -0.09 -9.68
C PRO A 88 22.09 -0.46 -8.95
N ALA A 89 22.08 -0.46 -7.62
CA ALA A 89 20.88 -0.79 -6.82
C ALA A 89 19.76 0.24 -7.02
N VAL A 90 20.09 1.54 -7.04
CA VAL A 90 19.12 2.61 -7.35
C VAL A 90 18.56 2.42 -8.76
N ARG A 91 19.42 2.25 -9.76
CA ARG A 91 19.02 2.04 -11.15
C ARG A 91 18.11 0.83 -11.31
N ASN A 92 18.50 -0.32 -10.76
CA ASN A 92 17.73 -1.56 -10.87
C ASN A 92 16.37 -1.44 -10.17
N THR A 93 16.33 -0.82 -8.98
CA THR A 93 15.08 -0.57 -8.27
C THR A 93 14.13 0.30 -9.09
N VAL A 94 14.63 1.41 -9.64
CA VAL A 94 13.82 2.32 -10.46
C VAL A 94 13.35 1.66 -11.75
N LEU A 95 14.26 0.98 -12.47
CA LEU A 95 13.90 0.26 -13.70
C LEU A 95 12.86 -0.83 -13.44
N LEU A 96 13.04 -1.61 -12.37
CA LEU A 96 12.08 -2.64 -11.99
C LEU A 96 10.70 -2.02 -11.76
N ILE A 97 10.60 -0.95 -10.98
CA ILE A 97 9.33 -0.29 -10.68
C ILE A 97 8.67 0.29 -11.94
N VAL A 98 9.44 0.99 -12.76
CA VAL A 98 8.94 1.66 -13.98
C VAL A 98 8.40 0.65 -15.01
N VAL A 99 9.02 -0.53 -15.11
CA VAL A 99 8.57 -1.59 -16.03
C VAL A 99 7.48 -2.46 -15.39
N LEU A 100 7.67 -2.85 -14.13
CA LEU A 100 6.80 -3.77 -13.42
C LEU A 100 5.39 -3.22 -13.21
N ILE A 101 5.26 -1.97 -12.72
CA ILE A 101 3.95 -1.41 -12.39
C ILE A 101 3.03 -1.31 -13.61
N PRO A 102 3.42 -0.71 -14.74
CA PRO A 102 2.54 -0.67 -15.92
C PRO A 102 2.12 -2.06 -16.40
N LEU A 103 3.05 -3.03 -16.41
CA LEU A 103 2.75 -4.40 -16.80
C LEU A 103 1.75 -5.06 -15.84
N GLN A 104 1.95 -4.92 -14.54
CA GLN A 104 1.02 -5.46 -13.53
C GLN A 104 -0.39 -4.90 -13.69
N PHE A 105 -0.49 -3.58 -13.88
CA PHE A 105 -1.80 -2.95 -14.07
C PHE A 105 -2.45 -3.37 -15.38
N ALA A 106 -1.70 -3.50 -16.46
CA ALA A 106 -2.20 -4.01 -17.73
C ALA A 106 -2.73 -5.44 -17.60
N PHE A 107 -1.95 -6.34 -16.99
CA PHE A 107 -2.36 -7.73 -16.76
C PHE A 107 -3.54 -7.83 -15.79
N ALA A 108 -3.48 -7.15 -14.64
CA ALA A 108 -4.55 -7.18 -13.65
C ALA A 108 -5.86 -6.62 -14.21
N LEU A 109 -5.80 -5.53 -14.99
CA LEU A 109 -6.98 -4.96 -15.65
C LEU A 109 -7.55 -5.93 -16.71
N ALA A 110 -6.70 -6.53 -17.54
CA ALA A 110 -7.13 -7.52 -18.52
C ALA A 110 -7.81 -8.73 -17.86
N MET A 111 -7.21 -9.28 -16.79
CA MET A 111 -7.78 -10.37 -16.01
C MET A 111 -9.11 -9.98 -15.36
N ALA A 112 -9.18 -8.78 -14.76
CA ALA A 112 -10.39 -8.29 -14.09
C ALA A 112 -11.54 -8.06 -15.09
N LEU A 113 -11.26 -7.53 -16.29
CA LEU A 113 -12.25 -7.37 -17.36
C LEU A 113 -12.73 -8.72 -17.90
N LEU A 114 -11.84 -9.71 -18.01
CA LEU A 114 -12.21 -11.07 -18.39
C LEU A 114 -13.17 -11.67 -17.33
N LEU A 115 -12.90 -11.48 -16.06
CA LEU A 115 -13.80 -11.92 -14.97
C LEU A 115 -15.15 -11.19 -15.00
N ARG A 116 -15.17 -9.90 -15.34
CA ARG A 116 -16.42 -9.11 -15.50
C ARG A 116 -17.31 -9.69 -16.60
N ALA A 117 -16.73 -10.23 -17.66
CA ALA A 117 -17.47 -10.89 -18.74
C ALA A 117 -18.16 -12.21 -18.32
N ARG A 118 -17.92 -12.69 -17.07
CA ARG A 118 -18.48 -13.92 -16.47
C ARG A 118 -18.27 -15.17 -17.35
N PRO A 119 -17.03 -15.55 -17.67
CA PRO A 119 -16.79 -16.82 -18.34
C PRO A 119 -17.29 -17.99 -17.47
N LYS A 120 -17.58 -19.13 -18.11
CA LYS A 120 -18.03 -20.36 -17.45
C LYS A 120 -17.04 -20.73 -16.38
N LEU A 121 -16.39 -20.65 -15.67
CA LEU A 121 -15.36 -20.94 -14.64
C LEU A 121 -14.71 -19.65 -14.09
N ALA A 122 -15.41 -18.53 -14.09
CA ALA A 122 -14.87 -17.25 -13.60
C ALA A 122 -14.27 -17.37 -12.18
N GLY A 123 -14.94 -18.09 -11.28
CA GLY A 123 -14.44 -18.33 -9.92
C GLY A 123 -13.13 -19.12 -9.88
N PHE A 124 -12.98 -20.11 -10.74
CA PHE A 124 -11.77 -20.91 -10.85
C PHE A 124 -10.58 -20.08 -11.39
N TYR A 125 -10.80 -19.28 -12.43
CA TYR A 125 -9.77 -18.36 -12.93
C TYR A 125 -9.37 -17.34 -11.87
N PHE A 126 -10.32 -16.74 -11.17
CA PHE A 126 -10.03 -15.82 -10.08
C PHE A 126 -9.19 -16.47 -8.99
N TYR A 127 -9.54 -17.70 -8.57
CA TYR A 127 -8.80 -18.44 -7.55
C TYR A 127 -7.36 -18.70 -7.96
N ILE A 128 -7.11 -19.18 -9.19
CA ILE A 128 -5.75 -19.43 -9.71
C ILE A 128 -4.93 -18.13 -9.75
N TRP A 129 -5.53 -17.05 -10.21
CA TRP A 129 -4.82 -15.77 -10.34
C TRP A 129 -4.54 -15.07 -9.00
N VAL A 130 -5.31 -15.38 -7.98
CA VAL A 130 -5.11 -14.84 -6.63
C VAL A 130 -4.20 -15.75 -5.78
N LEU A 131 -4.01 -17.01 -6.17
CA LEU A 131 -3.17 -17.96 -5.46
C LEU A 131 -1.78 -17.42 -5.08
N PRO A 132 -1.04 -16.72 -5.96
CA PRO A 132 0.28 -16.19 -5.63
C PRO A 132 0.29 -15.21 -4.44
N LEU A 133 -0.84 -14.57 -4.13
CA LEU A 133 -0.97 -13.66 -2.99
C LEU A 133 -0.81 -14.38 -1.65
N ALA A 134 -1.15 -15.67 -1.59
CA ALA A 134 -1.04 -16.48 -0.38
C ALA A 134 0.38 -17.05 -0.16
N ILE A 135 1.27 -16.92 -1.15
CA ILE A 135 2.63 -17.43 -1.10
C ILE A 135 3.56 -16.34 -0.56
N SER A 136 4.43 -16.69 0.40
CA SER A 136 5.42 -15.73 0.90
C SER A 136 6.42 -15.32 -0.19
N ASP A 137 6.96 -14.10 -0.08
CA ASP A 137 7.91 -13.55 -1.05
C ASP A 137 9.13 -14.44 -1.25
N LEU A 138 9.69 -14.97 -0.13
CA LEU A 138 10.83 -15.88 -0.19
C LEU A 138 10.47 -17.21 -0.86
N ALA A 139 9.33 -17.81 -0.52
CA ALA A 139 8.89 -19.06 -1.14
C ALA A 139 8.63 -18.88 -2.63
N ALA A 140 8.03 -17.75 -3.04
CA ALA A 140 7.87 -17.42 -4.45
C ALA A 140 9.23 -17.31 -5.16
N GLY A 141 10.21 -16.64 -4.55
CA GLY A 141 11.57 -16.55 -5.07
C GLY A 141 12.21 -17.91 -5.25
N LEU A 142 12.09 -18.82 -4.28
CA LEU A 142 12.65 -20.19 -4.37
C LEU A 142 11.97 -21.02 -5.45
N VAL A 143 10.64 -20.88 -5.64
CA VAL A 143 9.92 -21.54 -6.75
C VAL A 143 10.48 -21.07 -8.10
N TRP A 144 10.61 -19.76 -8.28
CA TRP A 144 11.16 -19.21 -9.52
C TRP A 144 12.65 -19.51 -9.71
N LEU A 145 13.44 -19.60 -8.62
CA LEU A 145 14.82 -20.05 -8.66
C LEU A 145 14.92 -21.47 -9.27
N SER A 146 14.06 -22.40 -8.82
CA SER A 146 14.04 -23.77 -9.35
C SER A 146 13.65 -23.85 -10.84
N ILE A 147 13.00 -22.79 -11.36
CA ILE A 147 12.65 -22.68 -12.78
C ILE A 147 13.81 -22.12 -13.60
N PHE A 148 14.49 -21.06 -13.09
CA PHE A 148 15.48 -20.30 -13.84
C PHE A 148 16.93 -20.74 -13.65
N THR A 149 17.24 -21.61 -12.67
CA THR A 149 18.61 -22.13 -12.50
C THR A 149 19.07 -22.93 -13.73
N ASP A 150 20.38 -23.08 -13.91
CA ASP A 150 20.97 -23.74 -15.10
C ASP A 150 20.45 -25.15 -15.34
N GLN A 151 20.21 -25.89 -14.26
CA GLN A 151 19.59 -27.25 -14.33
C GLN A 151 18.09 -27.20 -14.02
N GLY A 152 17.48 -25.99 -14.11
CA GLY A 152 16.09 -25.75 -13.76
C GLY A 152 15.10 -26.26 -14.80
N TYR A 153 13.81 -26.14 -14.43
CA TYR A 153 12.72 -26.64 -15.27
C TYR A 153 12.72 -26.04 -16.68
N LEU A 154 12.99 -24.72 -16.78
CA LEU A 154 12.97 -24.02 -18.07
C LEU A 154 14.07 -24.55 -19.03
N ASN A 155 15.30 -24.68 -18.55
CA ASN A 155 16.40 -25.23 -19.33
C ASN A 155 16.18 -26.71 -19.67
N SER A 156 15.57 -27.49 -18.78
CA SER A 156 15.19 -28.86 -19.04
C SER A 156 14.18 -28.99 -20.20
N VAL A 157 13.24 -28.05 -20.31
CA VAL A 157 12.27 -27.97 -21.41
C VAL A 157 12.97 -27.54 -22.71
N LEU A 158 13.83 -26.49 -22.65
CA LEU A 158 14.61 -26.03 -23.80
C LEU A 158 15.46 -27.14 -24.40
N HIS A 159 16.16 -27.87 -23.54
CA HIS A 159 16.99 -29.00 -23.99
C HIS A 159 16.17 -30.11 -24.70
N LYS A 160 14.96 -30.42 -24.22
CA LYS A 160 14.07 -31.40 -24.85
C LYS A 160 13.62 -31.00 -26.27
N ILE A 161 13.54 -29.70 -26.55
CA ILE A 161 13.18 -29.18 -27.89
C ILE A 161 14.42 -28.87 -28.76
N GLY A 162 15.62 -29.27 -28.31
CA GLY A 162 16.87 -29.11 -29.05
C GLY A 162 17.49 -27.72 -28.98
N VAL A 163 17.13 -26.93 -28.00
CA VAL A 163 17.71 -25.59 -27.72
C VAL A 163 18.73 -25.73 -26.60
N ASP A 164 19.88 -25.08 -26.76
CA ASP A 164 20.93 -25.05 -25.73
C ASP A 164 20.47 -24.38 -24.45
N SER A 165 21.04 -24.79 -23.31
CA SER A 165 20.79 -24.20 -22.02
C SER A 165 21.20 -22.75 -21.99
N PHE A 166 20.37 -21.91 -21.41
CA PHE A 166 20.63 -20.47 -21.27
C PHE A 166 20.83 -20.11 -19.80
N ALA A 167 21.89 -19.33 -19.50
CA ALA A 167 22.15 -18.83 -18.16
C ALA A 167 21.21 -17.65 -17.85
N TRP A 168 20.05 -17.93 -17.28
CA TRP A 168 19.04 -16.94 -16.94
C TRP A 168 19.46 -16.02 -15.79
N LEU A 169 20.17 -16.59 -14.82
CA LEU A 169 20.63 -15.92 -13.61
C LEU A 169 22.16 -15.83 -13.68
N SER A 170 22.66 -14.89 -14.46
CA SER A 170 24.11 -14.72 -14.66
C SER A 170 24.50 -13.26 -14.51
N TYR A 171 25.61 -13.03 -13.81
CA TYR A 171 26.25 -11.72 -13.73
C TYR A 171 26.65 -11.19 -15.12
N GLU A 172 27.02 -12.08 -16.06
CA GLU A 172 27.40 -11.72 -17.43
C GLU A 172 26.20 -11.21 -18.24
N ASN A 173 24.99 -11.60 -17.88
CA ASN A 173 23.75 -11.23 -18.55
C ASN A 173 22.77 -10.49 -17.61
N PRO A 174 23.02 -9.22 -17.25
CA PRO A 174 22.16 -8.49 -16.34
C PRO A 174 20.71 -8.34 -16.84
N THR A 175 20.52 -8.36 -18.16
CA THR A 175 19.19 -8.26 -18.78
C THR A 175 18.36 -9.52 -18.55
N SER A 176 18.94 -10.72 -18.65
CA SER A 176 18.22 -11.97 -18.37
C SER A 176 17.85 -12.09 -16.91
N THR A 177 18.77 -11.71 -16.02
CA THR A 177 18.52 -11.66 -14.57
C THR A 177 17.41 -10.65 -14.22
N PHE A 178 17.42 -9.47 -14.85
CA PHE A 178 16.33 -8.50 -14.74
C PHE A 178 14.99 -9.09 -15.17
N LEU A 179 14.94 -9.77 -16.32
CA LEU A 179 13.71 -10.38 -16.83
C LEU A 179 13.20 -11.51 -15.93
N ALA A 180 14.10 -12.33 -15.38
CA ALA A 180 13.74 -13.37 -14.43
C ALA A 180 13.09 -12.80 -13.16
N VAL A 181 13.72 -11.77 -12.56
CA VAL A 181 13.17 -11.07 -11.41
C VAL A 181 11.84 -10.38 -11.75
N LEU A 182 11.76 -9.72 -12.92
CA LEU A 182 10.55 -9.08 -13.40
C LEU A 182 9.38 -10.05 -13.54
N VAL A 183 9.60 -11.21 -14.15
CA VAL A 183 8.56 -12.25 -14.35
C VAL A 183 8.10 -12.82 -13.02
N ALA A 184 9.02 -13.13 -12.12
CA ALA A 184 8.70 -13.63 -10.79
C ALA A 184 7.86 -12.62 -9.97
N GLU A 185 8.27 -11.35 -9.95
CA GLU A 185 7.53 -10.27 -9.29
C GLU A 185 6.19 -9.97 -9.98
N LEU A 186 6.15 -10.02 -11.30
CA LEU A 186 4.92 -9.82 -12.07
C LEU A 186 3.89 -10.88 -11.70
N TRP A 187 4.27 -12.16 -11.69
CA TRP A 187 3.39 -13.26 -11.30
C TRP A 187 2.86 -13.09 -9.85
N ARG A 188 3.77 -12.84 -8.91
CA ARG A 188 3.44 -12.77 -7.49
C ARG A 188 2.54 -11.56 -7.16
N ALA A 189 2.97 -10.39 -7.56
CA ALA A 189 2.39 -9.15 -7.08
C ALA A 189 1.21 -8.62 -7.92
N THR A 190 0.98 -9.17 -9.12
CA THR A 190 -0.22 -8.87 -9.92
C THR A 190 -1.50 -9.30 -9.21
N SER A 191 -1.44 -10.36 -8.41
CA SER A 191 -2.57 -10.85 -7.62
C SER A 191 -3.19 -9.79 -6.71
N LEU A 192 -2.37 -9.00 -6.02
CA LEU A 192 -2.83 -7.91 -5.16
C LEU A 192 -3.57 -6.83 -5.95
N VAL A 193 -2.98 -6.40 -7.07
CA VAL A 193 -3.57 -5.39 -7.96
C VAL A 193 -4.90 -5.90 -8.54
N LEU A 194 -4.93 -7.18 -8.94
CA LEU A 194 -6.13 -7.84 -9.44
C LEU A 194 -7.29 -7.78 -8.43
N VAL A 195 -7.04 -8.15 -7.18
CA VAL A 195 -8.06 -8.13 -6.11
C VAL A 195 -8.67 -6.73 -5.96
N ILE A 196 -7.82 -5.69 -5.92
CA ILE A 196 -8.28 -4.30 -5.77
C ILE A 196 -9.09 -3.85 -6.99
N ILE A 197 -8.64 -4.18 -8.20
CA ILE A 197 -9.34 -3.82 -9.44
C ILE A 197 -10.68 -4.57 -9.54
N VAL A 198 -10.71 -5.86 -9.21
CA VAL A 198 -11.96 -6.66 -9.21
C VAL A 198 -12.96 -6.10 -8.21
N ALA A 199 -12.52 -5.75 -7.00
CA ALA A 199 -13.38 -5.11 -6.00
C ALA A 199 -13.94 -3.77 -6.52
N GLY A 200 -13.09 -2.95 -7.15
CA GLY A 200 -13.52 -1.70 -7.78
C GLY A 200 -14.54 -1.92 -8.90
N LEU A 201 -14.32 -2.92 -9.76
CA LEU A 201 -15.27 -3.25 -10.85
C LEU A 201 -16.62 -3.77 -10.35
N GLN A 202 -16.64 -4.46 -9.20
CA GLN A 202 -17.88 -4.93 -8.57
C GLN A 202 -18.72 -3.76 -8.04
N GLY A 203 -18.10 -2.65 -7.66
CA GLY A 203 -18.78 -1.43 -7.23
C GLY A 203 -19.41 -0.64 -8.37
N ILE A 204 -19.14 -0.95 -9.65
CA ILE A 204 -19.70 -0.26 -10.80
C ILE A 204 -21.00 -0.96 -11.24
N PRO A 205 -22.19 -0.30 -11.13
CA PRO A 205 -23.45 -0.86 -11.59
C PRO A 205 -23.40 -1.24 -13.07
N ARG A 206 -24.02 -2.37 -13.41
CA ARG A 206 -24.05 -2.86 -14.80
C ARG A 206 -24.90 -1.99 -15.72
N ASP A 207 -25.88 -1.31 -15.17
CA ASP A 207 -26.80 -0.45 -15.89
C ASP A 207 -26.08 0.60 -16.74
N TYR A 208 -24.92 1.10 -16.28
CA TYR A 208 -24.11 2.03 -17.07
C TYR A 208 -23.53 1.38 -18.34
N ASP A 209 -23.11 0.13 -18.24
CA ASP A 209 -22.54 -0.63 -19.37
C ASP A 209 -23.63 -1.04 -20.35
N GLU A 210 -24.80 -1.46 -19.84
CA GLU A 210 -25.98 -1.83 -20.61
C GLU A 210 -26.58 -0.60 -21.35
N THR A 211 -26.76 0.51 -20.63
CA THR A 211 -27.23 1.77 -21.22
C THR A 211 -26.32 2.23 -22.36
N ALA A 212 -24.99 2.25 -22.13
CA ALA A 212 -24.05 2.63 -23.17
C ALA A 212 -24.11 1.68 -24.38
N SER A 213 -24.40 0.39 -24.18
CA SER A 213 -24.58 -0.58 -25.28
C SER A 213 -25.85 -0.32 -26.10
N ILE A 214 -26.94 0.10 -25.44
CA ILE A 214 -28.20 0.47 -26.12
C ILE A 214 -27.98 1.68 -27.05
N PHE A 215 -27.14 2.65 -26.65
CA PHE A 215 -26.73 3.79 -27.49
C PHE A 215 -25.66 3.42 -28.53
N GLY A 216 -25.34 2.13 -28.73
CA GLY A 216 -24.46 1.68 -29.79
C GLY A 216 -22.95 1.83 -29.47
N ALA A 217 -22.57 2.08 -28.20
CA ALA A 217 -21.19 2.18 -27.84
C ALA A 217 -20.46 0.82 -27.98
N THR A 218 -19.32 0.83 -28.68
CA THR A 218 -18.45 -0.34 -28.82
C THR A 218 -17.82 -0.71 -27.47
N TYR A 219 -17.30 -1.95 -27.34
CA TYR A 219 -16.63 -2.42 -26.11
C TYR A 219 -15.52 -1.45 -25.67
N TRP A 220 -14.65 -0.98 -26.58
CA TRP A 220 -13.58 -0.05 -26.28
C TRP A 220 -14.06 1.33 -25.85
N GLN A 221 -15.17 1.81 -26.41
CA GLN A 221 -15.80 3.06 -25.99
C GLN A 221 -16.36 2.92 -24.57
N ARG A 222 -17.06 1.82 -24.28
CA ARG A 222 -17.56 1.53 -22.91
C ARG A 222 -16.43 1.40 -21.90
N LEU A 223 -15.35 0.68 -22.25
CA LEU A 223 -14.18 0.56 -21.38
C LEU A 223 -13.55 1.93 -21.09
N ARG A 224 -13.30 2.73 -22.15
CA ARG A 224 -12.55 4.00 -22.01
C ARG A 224 -13.38 5.12 -21.38
N TRP A 225 -14.66 5.21 -21.71
CA TRP A 225 -15.49 6.35 -21.35
C TRP A 225 -16.46 6.08 -20.19
N VAL A 226 -16.73 4.82 -19.87
CA VAL A 226 -17.65 4.44 -18.79
C VAL A 226 -16.90 3.74 -17.65
N ILE A 227 -16.23 2.61 -17.94
CA ILE A 227 -15.66 1.75 -16.91
C ILE A 227 -14.40 2.37 -16.30
N LEU A 228 -13.41 2.75 -17.13
CA LEU A 228 -12.13 3.29 -16.63
C LEU A 228 -12.28 4.57 -15.79
N PRO A 229 -13.14 5.56 -16.16
CA PRO A 229 -13.36 6.72 -15.31
C PRO A 229 -13.92 6.38 -13.94
N GLN A 230 -14.86 5.43 -13.87
CA GLN A 230 -15.45 5.00 -12.60
C GLN A 230 -14.49 4.13 -11.78
N LEU A 231 -13.56 3.44 -12.42
CA LEU A 231 -12.54 2.62 -11.78
C LEU A 231 -11.36 3.44 -11.25
N ARG A 232 -11.20 4.70 -11.66
CA ARG A 232 -10.09 5.56 -11.26
C ARG A 232 -9.77 5.53 -9.76
N PRO A 233 -10.74 5.65 -8.82
CA PRO A 233 -10.43 5.64 -7.39
C PRO A 233 -9.74 4.33 -6.95
N SER A 234 -10.23 3.19 -7.46
CA SER A 234 -9.63 1.88 -7.15
C SER A 234 -8.25 1.71 -7.76
N LEU A 235 -8.05 2.20 -9.00
CA LEU A 235 -6.74 2.21 -9.66
C LEU A 235 -5.74 3.09 -8.90
N GLN A 236 -6.17 4.24 -8.38
CA GLN A 236 -5.33 5.13 -7.57
C GLN A 236 -4.86 4.46 -6.28
N VAL A 237 -5.78 3.85 -5.53
CA VAL A 237 -5.45 3.11 -4.31
C VAL A 237 -4.49 1.97 -4.61
N ALA A 238 -4.77 1.18 -5.64
CA ALA A 238 -3.88 0.09 -6.07
C ALA A 238 -2.49 0.61 -6.46
N MET A 239 -2.41 1.74 -7.20
CA MET A 239 -1.16 2.32 -7.66
C MET A 239 -0.30 2.83 -6.51
N ILE A 240 -0.89 3.58 -5.57
CA ILE A 240 -0.19 4.07 -4.37
C ILE A 240 0.36 2.89 -3.57
N LEU A 241 -0.52 1.95 -3.22
CA LEU A 241 -0.15 0.78 -2.41
C LEU A 241 0.94 -0.04 -3.10
N ARG A 242 0.75 -0.36 -4.38
CA ARG A 242 1.70 -1.21 -5.12
C ARG A 242 3.06 -0.54 -5.32
N THR A 243 3.11 0.78 -5.55
CA THR A 243 4.39 1.48 -5.72
C THR A 243 5.18 1.51 -4.42
N ILE A 244 4.52 1.75 -3.28
CA ILE A 244 5.18 1.68 -1.97
C ILE A 244 5.73 0.27 -1.72
N LEU A 245 4.95 -0.78 -2.00
CA LEU A 245 5.40 -2.17 -1.85
C LEU A 245 6.49 -2.55 -2.85
N ALA A 246 6.49 -1.98 -4.06
CA ALA A 246 7.53 -2.23 -5.06
C ALA A 246 8.90 -1.66 -4.66
N LEU A 247 8.92 -0.52 -3.98
CA LEU A 247 10.16 0.04 -3.43
C LEU A 247 10.78 -0.85 -2.34
N GLN A 248 9.97 -1.71 -1.70
CA GLN A 248 10.39 -2.66 -0.68
C GLN A 248 10.66 -4.06 -1.22
N THR A 249 10.64 -4.24 -2.55
CA THR A 249 10.94 -5.54 -3.18
C THR A 249 12.36 -6.00 -2.80
N PHE A 250 12.44 -7.16 -2.18
CA PHE A 250 13.70 -7.72 -1.67
C PHE A 250 13.76 -9.24 -1.82
N ALA A 251 12.87 -9.98 -1.15
CA ALA A 251 13.03 -11.41 -0.92
C ALA A 251 13.03 -12.25 -2.21
N VAL A 252 12.21 -11.90 -3.20
CA VAL A 252 12.17 -12.58 -4.50
C VAL A 252 13.48 -12.35 -5.26
N ALA A 253 13.94 -11.11 -5.37
CA ALA A 253 15.17 -10.78 -6.07
C ALA A 253 16.41 -11.37 -5.35
N GLN A 254 16.40 -11.33 -4.03
CA GLN A 254 17.47 -11.92 -3.20
C GLN A 254 17.56 -13.44 -3.37
N ALA A 255 16.42 -14.13 -3.44
CA ALA A 255 16.38 -15.58 -3.66
C ALA A 255 16.84 -15.98 -5.07
N LEU A 256 16.50 -15.17 -6.08
CA LEU A 256 16.83 -15.44 -7.49
C LEU A 256 18.29 -15.12 -7.82
N ALA A 257 18.74 -13.92 -7.48
CA ALA A 257 19.99 -13.38 -8.01
C ALA A 257 20.93 -12.85 -6.91
N GLY A 258 20.48 -12.79 -5.65
CA GLY A 258 21.30 -12.27 -4.59
C GLY A 258 21.86 -10.88 -4.90
N ARG A 259 23.16 -10.73 -4.80
CA ARG A 259 23.87 -9.47 -5.07
C ARG A 259 24.23 -9.25 -6.55
N ASP A 260 24.02 -10.25 -7.40
CA ASP A 260 24.22 -10.11 -8.86
C ASP A 260 23.15 -9.20 -9.49
N PHE A 261 22.02 -9.04 -8.77
CA PHE A 261 20.99 -8.05 -9.09
C PHE A 261 20.71 -7.16 -7.88
N PRO A 262 21.59 -6.16 -7.58
CA PRO A 262 21.45 -5.35 -6.40
C PRO A 262 20.19 -4.48 -6.47
N LEU A 263 19.42 -4.48 -5.36
CA LEU A 263 18.30 -3.60 -5.11
C LEU A 263 18.56 -2.80 -3.82
N LEU A 264 17.98 -1.63 -3.68
CA LEU A 264 18.20 -0.75 -2.51
C LEU A 264 17.97 -1.45 -1.17
N VAL A 265 16.88 -2.21 -1.04
CA VAL A 265 16.60 -2.97 0.19
C VAL A 265 17.59 -4.14 0.34
N GLY A 266 18.03 -4.75 -0.76
CA GLY A 266 19.08 -5.78 -0.77
C GLY A 266 20.40 -5.27 -0.23
N GLU A 267 20.83 -4.07 -0.63
CA GLU A 267 22.04 -3.44 -0.12
C GLU A 267 21.90 -3.06 1.36
N THR A 268 20.72 -2.58 1.80
CA THR A 268 20.45 -2.36 3.23
C THR A 268 20.68 -3.64 4.04
N TYR A 269 20.13 -4.77 3.55
CA TYR A 269 20.30 -6.09 4.18
C TYR A 269 21.77 -6.54 4.19
N HIS A 270 22.48 -6.36 3.07
CA HIS A 270 23.90 -6.73 2.94
C HIS A 270 24.79 -5.96 3.93
N TRP A 271 24.62 -4.64 4.01
CA TRP A 271 25.38 -3.81 4.97
C TRP A 271 25.06 -4.16 6.43
N TYR A 272 23.82 -4.51 6.73
CA TYR A 272 23.42 -4.86 8.09
C TYR A 272 23.93 -6.24 8.51
N TYR A 273 23.69 -7.27 7.69
CA TYR A 273 23.98 -8.66 8.07
C TYR A 273 25.35 -9.17 7.64
N ALA A 274 25.79 -8.89 6.41
CA ALA A 274 27.04 -9.42 5.91
C ALA A 274 28.25 -8.56 6.32
N LEU A 275 28.10 -7.24 6.23
CA LEU A 275 29.18 -6.31 6.59
C LEU A 275 29.11 -5.84 8.06
N GLN A 276 28.09 -6.25 8.80
CA GLN A 276 27.88 -5.92 10.22
C GLN A 276 28.02 -4.42 10.52
N ASN A 277 27.56 -3.58 9.59
CA ASN A 277 27.61 -2.12 9.71
C ASN A 277 26.18 -1.53 9.68
N PRO A 278 25.49 -1.50 10.83
CA PRO A 278 24.11 -1.02 10.92
C PRO A 278 23.97 0.48 10.59
N ASN A 279 25.04 1.27 10.74
CA ASN A 279 24.99 2.71 10.51
C ASN A 279 24.93 3.03 9.01
N VAL A 280 25.71 2.33 8.17
CA VAL A 280 25.61 2.46 6.71
C VAL A 280 24.28 1.87 6.21
N ALA A 281 23.86 0.73 6.76
CA ALA A 281 22.53 0.15 6.44
C ALA A 281 21.40 1.15 6.76
N ALA A 282 21.48 1.84 7.90
CA ALA A 282 20.52 2.90 8.26
C ALA A 282 20.55 4.06 7.26
N ALA A 283 21.72 4.48 6.78
CA ALA A 283 21.82 5.52 5.76
C ALA A 283 21.14 5.11 4.44
N ILE A 284 21.33 3.87 3.97
CA ILE A 284 20.65 3.34 2.77
C ILE A 284 19.12 3.25 3.01
N ALA A 285 18.70 2.77 4.19
CA ALA A 285 17.28 2.69 4.55
C ALA A 285 16.59 4.07 4.55
N LEU A 286 17.30 5.14 4.93
CA LEU A 286 16.81 6.51 4.83
C LEU A 286 16.59 6.95 3.38
N VAL A 287 17.44 6.52 2.44
CA VAL A 287 17.22 6.78 1.00
C VAL A 287 15.93 6.08 0.54
N VAL A 288 15.74 4.81 0.90
CA VAL A 288 14.50 4.07 0.58
C VAL A 288 13.28 4.77 1.17
N LEU A 289 13.35 5.19 2.44
CA LEU A 289 12.28 5.92 3.12
C LEU A 289 11.98 7.24 2.41
N ALA A 290 13.00 8.04 2.08
CA ALA A 290 12.83 9.33 1.40
C ALA A 290 12.18 9.16 0.02
N VAL A 291 12.65 8.20 -0.78
CA VAL A 291 12.07 7.90 -2.10
C VAL A 291 10.62 7.44 -1.97
N SER A 292 10.32 6.55 -1.00
CA SER A 292 8.96 6.07 -0.72
C SER A 292 8.03 7.22 -0.33
N MET A 293 8.51 8.13 0.54
CA MET A 293 7.73 9.28 1.01
C MET A 293 7.47 10.29 -0.11
N VAL A 294 8.49 10.61 -0.91
CA VAL A 294 8.35 11.49 -2.09
C VAL A 294 7.34 10.89 -3.08
N THR A 295 7.45 9.60 -3.36
CA THR A 295 6.54 8.91 -4.28
C THR A 295 5.11 8.91 -3.74
N ALA A 296 4.90 8.61 -2.46
CA ALA A 296 3.57 8.65 -1.83
C ALA A 296 2.96 10.06 -1.88
N ILE A 297 3.75 11.10 -1.54
CA ILE A 297 3.29 12.48 -1.60
C ILE A 297 2.99 12.90 -3.04
N ALA A 298 3.82 12.50 -4.01
CA ALA A 298 3.59 12.78 -5.42
C ALA A 298 2.25 12.18 -5.89
N TYR A 299 1.97 10.92 -5.57
CA TYR A 299 0.69 10.28 -5.89
C TYR A 299 -0.50 10.98 -5.21
N LEU A 300 -0.41 11.29 -3.93
CA LEU A 300 -1.47 12.00 -3.22
C LEU A 300 -1.76 13.37 -3.83
N ARG A 301 -0.75 14.08 -4.36
CA ARG A 301 -0.92 15.39 -4.99
C ARG A 301 -1.42 15.29 -6.44
N LEU A 302 -0.86 14.35 -7.23
CA LEU A 302 -1.19 14.18 -8.64
C LEU A 302 -2.57 13.55 -8.86
N LEU A 303 -2.97 12.65 -7.95
CA LEU A 303 -4.20 11.88 -8.07
C LEU A 303 -5.32 12.41 -7.16
N ARG A 304 -5.12 13.55 -6.51
CA ARG A 304 -6.15 14.20 -5.70
C ARG A 304 -7.36 14.55 -6.58
N ASP A 305 -8.45 13.83 -6.39
CA ASP A 305 -9.69 14.10 -7.10
C ASP A 305 -10.23 15.49 -6.74
N ARG A 306 -10.45 16.33 -7.76
CA ARG A 306 -11.11 17.65 -7.63
C ARG A 306 -12.63 17.54 -7.38
N THR A 307 -13.15 16.34 -7.20
CA THR A 307 -14.60 16.08 -7.07
C THR A 307 -15.17 16.35 -5.68
N THR A 308 -14.36 16.68 -4.68
CA THR A 308 -14.85 16.98 -3.31
C THR A 308 -15.23 18.45 -3.09
N GLU A 309 -15.14 19.31 -4.10
CA GLU A 309 -15.47 20.76 -3.94
C GLU A 309 -16.90 21.14 -4.36
N VAL A 310 -17.76 20.20 -4.75
CA VAL A 310 -19.14 20.52 -5.24
C VAL A 310 -20.20 20.34 -4.14
N THR A 311 -19.82 19.98 -2.92
CA THR A 311 -20.76 19.88 -1.78
C THR A 311 -20.32 20.80 -0.63
N ARG A 312 -20.30 22.12 -0.89
CA ARG A 312 -20.40 23.17 0.14
C ARG A 312 -21.32 24.27 -0.35
#